data_e33f2df1b5968c8858fdca941be341c5
#
_entry.id   e33f2df1b5968c8858fdca941be341c5
#
_cell.length_a   1.000
_cell.length_b   1.000
_cell.length_c   1.000
_cell.angle_alpha   90.00
_cell.angle_beta   90.00
_cell.angle_gamma   90.00
#
_symmetry.space_group_name_H-M   'P 1'
#
loop_
_entity.id
_entity.type
_entity.pdbx_description
1 polymer ?
#
loop_
_entity_poly.entity_id
_entity_poly.type
_entity_poly.pdbx_seq_one_letter_code
_entity_poly.pdbx_strand_id
1 'polypeptide(L)' 'MTGRDVLRRVRQLGGVEVRQKGSQVRVELGKCATTVPVHRGEDIPAGTLRKIERDLASCVGKARWL' A
#
# COMPACT_ATOMS: atom_id res chain seq x y z
N MET A 1 10.91 0.93 -5.33
CA MET A 1 9.55 0.30 -5.35
C MET A 1 8.53 1.32 -5.78
N THR A 2 7.75 1.01 -6.80
CA THR A 2 6.71 1.91 -7.32
C THR A 2 5.39 1.66 -6.61
N GLY A 3 4.43 2.57 -6.82
CA GLY A 3 3.07 2.38 -6.29
C GLY A 3 2.41 1.10 -6.82
N ARG A 4 2.67 0.76 -8.09
CA ARG A 4 2.13 -0.49 -8.66
C ARG A 4 2.71 -1.72 -8.00
N ASP A 5 4.00 -1.68 -7.61
CA ASP A 5 4.63 -2.77 -6.87
C ASP A 5 3.93 -2.98 -5.54
N VAL A 6 3.64 -1.88 -4.84
CA VAL A 6 2.96 -1.94 -3.54
C VAL A 6 1.55 -2.49 -3.70
N LEU A 7 0.80 -2.02 -4.72
CA LEU A 7 -0.55 -2.51 -4.96
C LEU A 7 -0.56 -4.01 -5.28
N ARG A 8 0.41 -4.47 -6.04
CA ARG A 8 0.54 -5.91 -6.35
C ARG A 8 0.75 -6.70 -5.07
N ARG A 9 1.62 -6.20 -4.20
CA ARG A 9 1.90 -6.88 -2.93
C ARG A 9 0.67 -6.91 -2.03
N VAL A 10 -0.06 -5.80 -1.94
CA VAL A 10 -1.29 -5.73 -1.16
C VAL A 10 -2.31 -6.76 -1.67
N ARG A 11 -2.48 -6.86 -2.99
CA ARG A 11 -3.40 -7.85 -3.57
C ARG A 11 -2.97 -9.29 -3.26
N GLN A 12 -1.67 -9.57 -3.31
CA GLN A 12 -1.14 -10.91 -2.96
C GLN A 12 -1.47 -11.27 -1.52
N LEU A 13 -1.54 -10.28 -0.65
CA LEU A 13 -1.86 -10.48 0.77
C LEU A 13 -3.37 -10.53 1.05
N GLY A 14 -4.19 -10.40 0.01
CA GLY A 14 -5.63 -10.44 0.15
C GLY A 14 -6.30 -9.07 0.27
N GLY A 15 -5.54 -8.00 0.11
CA GLY A 15 -6.08 -6.64 0.16
C GLY A 15 -6.80 -6.26 -1.12
N VAL A 16 -7.60 -5.22 -1.05
CA VAL A 16 -8.39 -4.73 -2.18
C VAL A 16 -8.23 -3.23 -2.36
N GLU A 17 -8.32 -2.78 -3.61
CA GLU A 17 -8.34 -1.36 -3.94
C GLU A 17 -9.80 -0.93 -3.90
N VAL A 18 -10.11 0.03 -3.02
CA VAL A 18 -11.50 0.42 -2.80
C VAL A 18 -11.86 1.72 -3.48
N ARG A 19 -10.88 2.56 -3.78
CA ARG A 19 -11.13 3.86 -4.39
C ARG A 19 -9.83 4.43 -4.93
N GLN A 20 -9.95 5.23 -6.00
CA GLN A 20 -8.82 5.98 -6.53
C GLN A 20 -9.25 7.43 -6.75
N LYS A 21 -8.42 8.36 -6.31
CA LYS A 21 -8.62 9.77 -6.57
C LYS A 21 -7.29 10.34 -7.08
N GLY A 22 -7.25 10.67 -8.37
CA GLY A 22 -6.01 11.08 -9.00
C GLY A 22 -4.97 9.98 -8.91
N SER A 23 -3.81 10.29 -8.36
CA SER A 23 -2.72 9.33 -8.18
C SER A 23 -2.77 8.60 -6.83
N GLN A 24 -3.82 8.84 -6.02
CA GLN A 24 -3.94 8.23 -4.70
C GLN A 24 -4.92 7.07 -4.76
N VAL A 25 -4.43 5.88 -4.41
CA VAL A 25 -5.26 4.67 -4.39
C VAL A 25 -5.48 4.23 -2.96
N ARG A 26 -6.74 4.18 -2.55
CA ARG A 26 -7.10 3.70 -1.21
C ARG A 26 -7.22 2.19 -1.23
N VAL A 27 -6.53 1.51 -0.31
CA VAL A 27 -6.56 0.05 -0.21
C VAL A 27 -6.99 -0.36 1.19
N GLU A 28 -7.62 -1.53 1.28
CA GLU A 28 -8.02 -2.14 2.55
C GLU A 28 -7.53 -3.57 2.62
N LEU A 29 -7.10 -3.96 3.82
CA LEU A 29 -6.69 -5.32 4.13
C LEU A 29 -7.27 -5.65 5.51
N GLY A 30 -8.31 -6.49 5.55
CA GLY A 30 -9.03 -6.72 6.80
C GLY A 30 -9.63 -5.42 7.31
N LYS A 31 -9.36 -5.05 8.55
CA LYS A 31 -9.80 -3.77 9.12
C LYS A 31 -8.77 -2.66 8.95
N CYS A 32 -7.65 -2.94 8.32
CA CYS A 32 -6.61 -1.95 8.09
C CYS A 32 -6.80 -1.29 6.73
N ALA A 33 -6.35 -0.04 6.62
CA ALA A 33 -6.44 0.69 5.37
C ALA A 33 -5.27 1.64 5.26
N THR A 34 -4.88 1.94 4.02
CA THR A 34 -3.86 2.94 3.74
C THR A 34 -4.09 3.53 2.35
N THR A 35 -3.36 4.59 2.06
CA THR A 35 -3.38 5.21 0.74
C THR A 35 -2.01 5.01 0.09
N VAL A 36 -2.02 4.53 -1.16
CA VAL A 36 -0.79 4.27 -1.92
C VAL A 36 -0.70 5.29 -3.05
N PRO A 37 0.34 6.14 -3.08
CA PRO A 37 0.53 7.04 -4.20
C PRO A 37 1.03 6.26 -5.41
N VAL A 38 0.40 6.47 -6.56
CA VAL A 38 0.77 5.80 -7.80
C VAL A 38 1.13 6.85 -8.83
N HIS A 39 2.40 7.22 -8.87
CA HIS A 39 2.94 8.14 -9.87
C HIS A 39 3.70 7.30 -10.88
N ARG A 40 3.25 7.34 -12.11
CA ARG A 40 3.76 6.49 -13.17
C ARG A 40 5.28 6.64 -13.30
N GLY A 41 5.98 5.50 -13.19
CA GLY A 41 7.42 5.45 -13.32
C GLY A 41 8.22 6.00 -12.16
N GLU A 42 7.57 6.40 -11.07
CA GLU A 42 8.26 6.94 -9.91
C GLU A 42 8.26 5.97 -8.74
N ASP A 43 9.38 5.92 -8.04
CA ASP A 43 9.48 5.15 -6.80
C ASP A 43 8.82 5.92 -5.66
N ILE A 44 8.25 5.16 -4.74
CA ILE A 44 7.70 5.74 -3.52
C ILE A 44 8.85 6.03 -2.56
N PRO A 45 8.92 7.24 -1.98
CA PRO A 45 9.95 7.55 -1.00
C PRO A 45 9.93 6.59 0.19
N ALA A 46 11.10 6.33 0.77
CA ALA A 46 11.25 5.37 1.85
C ALA A 46 10.34 5.67 3.05
N GLY A 47 10.20 6.93 3.43
CA GLY A 47 9.31 7.31 4.52
C GLY A 47 7.86 6.97 4.26
N THR A 48 7.40 7.15 3.02
CA THR A 48 6.04 6.81 2.62
C THR A 48 5.84 5.29 2.61
N LEU A 49 6.83 4.54 2.14
CA LEU A 49 6.78 3.08 2.19
C LEU A 49 6.64 2.58 3.63
N ARG A 50 7.39 3.19 4.55
CA ARG A 50 7.31 2.82 5.95
C ARG A 50 5.96 3.11 6.56
N LYS A 51 5.34 4.23 6.18
CA LYS A 51 4.00 4.56 6.63
C LYS A 51 2.99 3.54 6.12
N ILE A 52 3.09 3.15 4.85
CA ILE A 52 2.22 2.14 4.26
C ILE A 52 2.38 0.81 4.99
N GLU A 53 3.62 0.38 5.23
CA GLU A 53 3.89 -0.84 5.99
C GLU A 53 3.25 -0.79 7.37
N ARG A 54 3.44 0.31 8.07
CA ARG A 54 2.92 0.48 9.43
C ARG A 54 1.40 0.45 9.46
N ASP A 55 0.76 1.10 8.48
CA ASP A 55 -0.70 1.18 8.44
C ASP A 55 -1.35 -0.19 8.28
N LEU A 56 -0.70 -1.13 7.62
CA LEU A 56 -1.24 -2.48 7.40
C LEU A 56 -0.56 -3.56 8.24
N ALA A 57 0.43 -3.20 9.04
CA ALA A 57 1.26 -4.17 9.76
C ALA A 57 0.45 -5.13 10.63
N SER A 58 -0.52 -4.62 11.39
CA SER A 58 -1.31 -5.46 12.30
C SER A 58 -2.19 -6.45 11.54
N CYS A 59 -2.61 -6.11 10.33
CA CYS A 59 -3.44 -7.00 9.52
C CYS A 59 -2.60 -7.97 8.68
N VAL A 60 -1.35 -7.60 8.36
CA VAL A 60 -0.42 -8.48 7.67
C VAL A 60 0.22 -9.47 8.63
N GLY A 61 0.46 -9.05 9.87
CA GLY A 61 1.09 -9.89 10.88
C GLY A 61 2.59 -9.67 11.00
N LYS A 62 3.14 -8.68 10.31
CA LYS A 62 4.56 -8.31 10.47
C LYS A 62 4.78 -6.86 10.04
N ALA A 63 5.78 -6.21 10.65
CA ALA A 63 6.03 -4.78 10.44
C ALA A 63 6.65 -4.50 9.06
N ARG A 64 7.49 -5.38 8.56
CA ARG A 64 8.20 -5.20 7.28
C ARG A 64 7.71 -6.20 6.26
N TRP A 65 6.58 -5.90 5.68
CA TRP A 65 5.92 -6.82 4.74
C TRP A 65 6.13 -6.44 3.26
N LEU A 66 6.68 -5.29 3.00
CA LEU A 66 7.01 -4.88 1.63
C LEU A 66 8.38 -5.38 1.17
#